data_2c4efe0fb1217447beb3a17be99eea84
#
_entry.id   2c4efe0fb1217447beb3a17be99eea84
#
_cell.length_a   1.000
_cell.length_b   1.000
_cell.length_c   1.000
_cell.angle_alpha   90.00
_cell.angle_beta   90.00
_cell.angle_gamma   90.00
#
_symmetry.space_group_name_H-M   'P 1'
#
loop_
_entity.id
_entity.type
_entity.pdbx_description
1 polymer ?
#
loop_
_entity_poly.entity_id
_entity_poly.type
_entity_poly.pdbx_seq_one_letter_code
_entity_poly.pdbx_strand_id
1 'polypeptide(L)'
;DVVPVDEAGWKHPPFCGEVFDGELWGRGTLDTKITLLGILEAAERLMSEGFVPRNDVYFSFSGDEEVSGPSAPTIVEYLKERGVRPAMVVDEGGAVVDGVFPGVKQPIAVVGIGEKGFMNVELTARAAGGHASTPAVPSTLGMLCRAVADCEKHQFKAHLTAPVRALFQNVGPYAPFGLRLVFANLWLFGPLLPLLAGRLGGELGAMMRTTMALTTAQGSKQINVLPTEASAGINLRLVNLDTPESAAQHLKDV
;
A
#
# COMPACT_ATOMS: atom_id res chain seq x y z
N ASP A 1 14.87 4.70 -8.62
CA ASP A 1 14.89 3.34 -8.08
C ASP A 1 14.05 2.40 -8.92
N VAL A 2 14.26 1.10 -8.86
CA VAL A 2 13.52 0.13 -9.67
C VAL A 2 13.49 -1.25 -9.01
N VAL A 3 12.38 -1.97 -9.19
CA VAL A 3 12.31 -3.39 -8.79
C VAL A 3 13.21 -4.26 -9.67
N PRO A 4 13.68 -5.41 -9.18
CA PRO A 4 14.35 -6.41 -10.00
C PRO A 4 13.53 -6.82 -11.21
N VAL A 5 14.19 -7.25 -12.27
CA VAL A 5 13.55 -7.65 -13.51
C VAL A 5 13.69 -9.15 -13.77
N ASP A 6 12.59 -9.77 -14.19
CA ASP A 6 12.61 -11.05 -14.89
C ASP A 6 12.52 -10.77 -16.40
N GLU A 7 13.57 -11.08 -17.14
CA GLU A 7 13.64 -10.77 -18.58
C GLU A 7 12.68 -11.60 -19.43
N ALA A 8 12.17 -12.74 -18.92
CA ALA A 8 11.34 -13.71 -19.66
C ALA A 8 9.98 -13.14 -20.00
N GLY A 9 9.56 -12.10 -20.04
CA GLY A 9 8.26 -11.54 -20.45
C GLY A 9 8.36 -10.23 -21.19
N TRP A 10 9.58 -9.72 -21.38
CA TRP A 10 9.78 -8.44 -22.02
C TRP A 10 9.76 -8.54 -23.55
N LYS A 11 9.00 -7.65 -24.19
CA LYS A 11 8.97 -7.53 -25.64
C LYS A 11 10.29 -7.00 -26.22
N HIS A 12 10.95 -6.10 -25.46
CA HIS A 12 12.26 -5.53 -25.77
C HIS A 12 13.16 -5.67 -24.55
N PRO A 13 14.49 -5.68 -24.69
CA PRO A 13 15.39 -5.84 -23.55
C PRO A 13 15.13 -4.80 -22.45
N PRO A 14 14.99 -5.20 -21.18
CA PRO A 14 14.57 -4.29 -20.09
C PRO A 14 15.59 -3.20 -19.75
N PHE A 15 16.80 -3.29 -20.25
CA PHE A 15 17.87 -2.31 -20.00
C PHE A 15 18.37 -1.63 -21.28
N CYS A 16 17.63 -1.74 -22.41
CA CYS A 16 18.07 -1.12 -23.67
C CYS A 16 17.95 0.40 -23.66
N GLY A 17 16.93 0.96 -23.03
CA GLY A 17 16.71 2.42 -23.03
C GLY A 17 16.42 3.00 -24.42
N GLU A 18 15.87 2.17 -25.31
CA GLU A 18 15.58 2.55 -26.71
C GLU A 18 14.11 2.90 -26.90
N VAL A 19 13.82 3.65 -27.97
CA VAL A 19 12.46 4.03 -28.34
C VAL A 19 11.95 3.08 -29.42
N PHE A 20 10.84 2.40 -29.14
CA PHE A 20 10.11 1.53 -30.07
C PHE A 20 8.67 2.04 -30.21
N ASP A 21 8.22 2.25 -31.41
CA ASP A 21 6.85 2.71 -31.71
C ASP A 21 6.45 4.01 -30.97
N GLY A 22 7.42 4.88 -30.65
CA GLY A 22 7.19 6.12 -29.91
C GLY A 22 7.21 5.98 -28.39
N GLU A 23 7.49 4.80 -27.85
CA GLU A 23 7.58 4.50 -26.42
C GLU A 23 9.03 4.23 -26.01
N LEU A 24 9.48 4.87 -24.94
CA LEU A 24 10.80 4.60 -24.33
C LEU A 24 10.71 3.34 -23.47
N TRP A 25 11.41 2.29 -23.86
CA TRP A 25 11.42 1.01 -23.17
C TRP A 25 12.60 0.88 -22.22
N GLY A 26 12.28 0.49 -20.99
CA GLY A 26 13.29 0.16 -20.00
C GLY A 26 12.72 0.00 -18.60
N ARG A 27 13.32 -0.85 -17.79
CA ARG A 27 13.01 -0.94 -16.36
C ARG A 27 13.34 0.41 -15.70
N GLY A 28 12.36 1.00 -15.01
CA GLY A 28 12.48 2.29 -14.34
C GLY A 28 12.18 3.51 -15.22
N THR A 29 11.81 3.35 -16.49
CA THR A 29 11.42 4.50 -17.32
C THR A 29 10.17 5.18 -16.78
N LEU A 30 9.15 4.41 -16.40
CA LEU A 30 7.92 4.92 -15.80
C LEU A 30 8.05 5.10 -14.30
N ASP A 31 8.61 4.10 -13.62
CA ASP A 31 8.75 4.06 -12.16
C ASP A 31 10.24 3.94 -11.78
N THR A 32 10.98 5.06 -11.52
CA THR A 32 10.46 6.45 -11.55
C THR A 32 11.46 7.43 -12.17
N LYS A 33 12.30 6.99 -13.12
CA LYS A 33 13.30 7.86 -13.76
C LYS A 33 12.67 9.06 -14.49
N ILE A 34 11.41 8.91 -14.95
CA ILE A 34 10.68 10.04 -15.56
C ILE A 34 10.44 11.15 -14.53
N THR A 35 10.09 10.78 -13.30
CA THR A 35 9.89 11.74 -12.20
C THR A 35 11.20 12.41 -11.81
N LEU A 36 12.28 11.63 -11.69
CA LEU A 36 13.62 12.17 -11.43
C LEU A 36 14.02 13.20 -12.49
N LEU A 37 13.89 12.85 -13.77
CA LEU A 37 14.21 13.76 -14.88
C LEU A 37 13.33 15.01 -14.82
N GLY A 38 12.03 14.86 -14.62
CA GLY A 38 11.10 15.98 -14.53
C GLY A 38 11.43 16.96 -13.40
N ILE A 39 11.87 16.47 -12.25
CA ILE A 39 12.31 17.30 -11.12
C ILE A 39 13.56 18.08 -11.47
N LEU A 40 14.57 17.44 -12.08
CA LEU A 40 15.82 18.09 -12.47
C LEU A 40 15.60 19.13 -13.56
N GLU A 41 14.82 18.82 -14.59
CA GLU A 41 14.46 19.75 -15.65
C GLU A 41 13.67 20.97 -15.13
N ALA A 42 12.74 20.73 -14.18
CA ALA A 42 12.00 21.83 -13.55
C ALA A 42 12.93 22.75 -12.74
N ALA A 43 13.87 22.16 -12.00
CA ALA A 43 14.85 22.93 -11.23
C ALA A 43 15.75 23.76 -12.15
N GLU A 44 16.29 23.15 -13.20
CA GLU A 44 17.17 23.83 -14.19
C GLU A 44 16.42 24.99 -14.88
N ARG A 45 15.17 24.76 -15.28
CA ARG A 45 14.36 25.81 -15.89
C ARG A 45 14.12 26.97 -14.94
N LEU A 46 13.71 26.71 -13.70
CA LEU A 46 13.46 27.75 -12.71
C LEU A 46 14.74 28.56 -12.41
N MET A 47 15.88 27.90 -12.31
CA MET A 47 17.17 28.56 -12.12
C MET A 47 17.54 29.45 -13.33
N SER A 48 17.32 28.99 -14.55
CA SER A 48 17.58 29.77 -15.78
C SER A 48 16.66 30.99 -15.90
N GLU A 49 15.46 30.93 -15.34
CA GLU A 49 14.52 32.06 -15.25
C GLU A 49 14.86 33.02 -14.09
N GLY A 50 15.90 32.74 -13.31
CA GLY A 50 16.34 33.57 -12.17
C GLY A 50 15.51 33.37 -10.91
N PHE A 51 14.74 32.25 -10.82
CA PHE A 51 13.98 31.93 -9.60
C PHE A 51 14.93 31.57 -8.45
N VAL A 52 14.75 32.22 -7.32
CA VAL A 52 15.46 31.91 -6.08
C VAL A 52 14.43 31.40 -5.05
N PRO A 53 14.52 30.16 -4.60
CA PRO A 53 13.57 29.64 -3.62
C PRO A 53 13.73 30.36 -2.27
N ARG A 54 12.62 30.54 -1.55
CA ARG A 54 12.61 31.18 -0.24
C ARG A 54 13.29 30.33 0.84
N ASN A 55 13.23 29.02 0.69
CA ASN A 55 13.84 28.05 1.59
C ASN A 55 14.74 27.12 0.79
N ASP A 56 15.63 26.43 1.47
CA ASP A 56 16.47 25.41 0.85
C ASP A 56 15.62 24.27 0.28
N VAL A 57 16.01 23.77 -0.88
CA VAL A 57 15.42 22.62 -1.54
C VAL A 57 16.45 21.50 -1.60
N TYR A 58 16.08 20.36 -1.08
CA TYR A 58 16.91 19.16 -1.04
C TYR A 58 16.35 18.15 -2.04
N PHE A 59 17.18 17.67 -2.95
CA PHE A 59 16.87 16.58 -3.86
C PHE A 59 17.52 15.31 -3.31
N SER A 60 16.69 14.32 -2.99
CA SER A 60 17.14 13.04 -2.44
C SER A 60 16.74 11.92 -3.38
N PHE A 61 17.71 11.18 -3.88
CA PHE A 61 17.50 10.07 -4.78
C PHE A 61 18.14 8.82 -4.21
N SER A 62 17.43 7.70 -4.21
CA SER A 62 17.92 6.40 -3.77
C SER A 62 17.83 5.37 -4.88
N GLY A 63 18.55 4.28 -4.74
CA GLY A 63 18.60 3.20 -5.73
C GLY A 63 18.07 1.86 -5.21
N ASP A 64 17.45 1.81 -4.03
CA ASP A 64 17.05 0.58 -3.36
C ASP A 64 15.74 0.69 -2.55
N GLU A 65 14.92 1.70 -2.83
CA GLU A 65 13.64 1.92 -2.14
C GLU A 65 12.69 0.75 -2.35
N GLU A 66 12.53 0.31 -3.60
CA GLU A 66 11.62 -0.76 -4.03
C GLU A 66 11.93 -2.15 -3.43
N VAL A 67 13.12 -2.30 -2.88
CA VAL A 67 13.55 -3.50 -2.17
C VAL A 67 13.73 -3.26 -0.68
N SER A 68 13.21 -2.14 -0.16
CA SER A 68 13.32 -1.73 1.24
C SER A 68 14.77 -1.65 1.73
N GLY A 69 15.64 -1.13 0.88
CA GLY A 69 17.07 -0.97 1.16
C GLY A 69 17.37 0.17 2.14
N PRO A 70 18.63 0.31 2.56
CA PRO A 70 19.03 1.26 3.60
C PRO A 70 19.19 2.71 3.11
N SER A 71 19.07 3.01 1.83
CA SER A 71 19.40 4.35 1.29
C SER A 71 18.48 5.45 1.86
N ALA A 72 17.17 5.25 1.87
CA ALA A 72 16.25 6.26 2.39
C ALA A 72 16.47 6.54 3.88
N PRO A 73 16.56 5.54 4.78
CA PRO A 73 16.97 5.77 6.17
C PRO A 73 18.31 6.49 6.31
N THR A 74 19.32 6.15 5.49
CA THR A 74 20.64 6.80 5.52
C THR A 74 20.55 8.28 5.15
N ILE A 75 19.75 8.63 4.13
CA ILE A 75 19.50 10.02 3.73
C ILE A 75 18.84 10.79 4.89
N VAL A 76 17.84 10.19 5.54
CA VAL A 76 17.15 10.80 6.69
C VAL A 76 18.12 11.09 7.83
N GLU A 77 18.96 10.14 8.22
CA GLU A 77 19.96 10.36 9.28
C GLU A 77 20.99 11.42 8.87
N TYR A 78 21.45 11.42 7.62
CA TYR A 78 22.36 12.44 7.09
C TYR A 78 21.78 13.87 7.20
N LEU A 79 20.51 14.04 6.85
CA LEU A 79 19.83 15.34 6.95
C LEU A 79 19.61 15.74 8.41
N LYS A 80 19.24 14.78 9.26
CA LYS A 80 19.03 14.98 10.69
C LYS A 80 20.29 15.41 11.42
N GLU A 81 21.44 14.78 11.13
CA GLU A 81 22.76 15.17 11.67
C GLU A 81 23.13 16.62 11.31
N ARG A 82 22.63 17.13 10.20
CA ARG A 82 22.82 18.53 9.76
C ARG A 82 21.76 19.49 10.29
N GLY A 83 20.85 19.01 11.14
CA GLY A 83 19.79 19.82 11.72
C GLY A 83 18.70 20.21 10.71
N VAL A 84 18.65 19.57 9.55
CA VAL A 84 17.63 19.83 8.53
C VAL A 84 16.28 19.32 9.05
N ARG A 85 15.28 20.21 9.02
CA ARG A 85 13.88 19.90 9.37
C ARG A 85 12.99 20.33 8.21
N PRO A 86 12.66 19.44 7.28
CA PRO A 86 11.83 19.78 6.13
C PRO A 86 10.45 20.27 6.59
N ALA A 87 9.99 21.38 6.02
CA ALA A 87 8.61 21.85 6.22
C ALA A 87 7.62 21.02 5.39
N MET A 88 8.09 20.46 4.29
CA MET A 88 7.34 19.59 3.38
C MET A 88 8.29 18.59 2.74
N VAL A 89 7.82 17.37 2.57
CA VAL A 89 8.47 16.32 1.77
C VAL A 89 7.51 15.95 0.65
N VAL A 90 8.02 15.87 -0.57
CA VAL A 90 7.27 15.41 -1.74
C VAL A 90 7.97 14.17 -2.26
N ASP A 91 7.22 13.11 -2.42
CA ASP A 91 7.68 11.82 -2.87
C ASP A 91 6.86 11.36 -4.09
N GLU A 92 7.18 10.20 -4.62
CA GLU A 92 6.46 9.60 -5.74
C GLU A 92 5.07 9.08 -5.36
N GLY A 93 4.34 8.49 -6.32
CA GLY A 93 3.08 7.77 -6.09
C GLY A 93 1.82 8.58 -6.39
N GLY A 94 1.91 9.78 -6.92
CA GLY A 94 0.79 10.53 -7.47
C GLY A 94 0.51 10.17 -8.94
N ALA A 95 -0.73 10.36 -9.38
CA ALA A 95 -1.09 10.19 -10.77
C ALA A 95 -2.23 11.12 -11.18
N VAL A 96 -2.27 11.48 -12.47
CA VAL A 96 -3.47 12.04 -13.09
C VAL A 96 -4.26 10.88 -13.69
N VAL A 97 -5.47 10.65 -13.18
CA VAL A 97 -6.33 9.53 -13.57
C VAL A 97 -7.60 10.02 -14.26
N ASP A 98 -8.07 9.28 -15.23
CA ASP A 98 -9.31 9.54 -15.95
C ASP A 98 -10.26 8.35 -15.82
N GLY A 99 -11.56 8.63 -15.66
CA GLY A 99 -12.59 7.59 -15.60
C GLY A 99 -12.59 6.68 -14.37
N VAL A 100 -11.72 6.93 -13.38
CA VAL A 100 -11.59 6.09 -12.17
C VAL A 100 -12.73 6.32 -11.19
N PHE A 101 -13.24 7.55 -11.09
CA PHE A 101 -14.33 7.86 -10.19
C PHE A 101 -15.68 7.82 -10.91
N PRO A 102 -16.64 6.99 -10.46
CA PRO A 102 -17.91 6.79 -11.15
C PRO A 102 -18.66 8.10 -11.42
N GLY A 103 -18.87 8.39 -12.70
CA GLY A 103 -19.63 9.55 -13.16
C GLY A 103 -18.90 10.90 -13.10
N VAL A 104 -17.64 10.92 -12.71
CA VAL A 104 -16.76 12.10 -12.84
C VAL A 104 -16.09 12.04 -14.22
N LYS A 105 -16.25 13.11 -15.00
CA LYS A 105 -15.77 13.16 -16.39
C LYS A 105 -14.44 13.88 -16.56
N GLN A 106 -14.01 14.59 -15.55
CA GLN A 106 -12.75 15.33 -15.55
C GLN A 106 -11.61 14.43 -15.12
N PRO A 107 -10.41 14.58 -15.69
CA PRO A 107 -9.20 14.02 -15.13
C PRO A 107 -8.98 14.52 -13.70
N ILE A 108 -8.49 13.66 -12.82
CA ILE A 108 -8.27 13.98 -11.41
C ILE A 108 -6.79 13.75 -11.09
N ALA A 109 -6.11 14.81 -10.62
CA ALA A 109 -4.79 14.66 -10.05
C ALA A 109 -4.94 14.11 -8.62
N VAL A 110 -4.48 12.87 -8.42
CA VAL A 110 -4.48 12.21 -7.11
C VAL A 110 -3.14 12.49 -6.44
N VAL A 111 -3.20 13.11 -5.26
CA VAL A 111 -2.04 13.39 -4.43
C VAL A 111 -2.13 12.53 -3.17
N GLY A 112 -1.18 11.63 -2.97
CA GLY A 112 -1.03 10.89 -1.72
C GLY A 112 -0.62 11.82 -0.59
N ILE A 113 -1.35 11.82 0.52
CA ILE A 113 -1.05 12.65 1.70
C ILE A 113 -0.68 11.81 2.91
N GLY A 114 -0.44 10.53 2.71
CA GLY A 114 0.00 9.58 3.72
C GLY A 114 -0.10 8.16 3.19
N GLU A 115 0.67 7.29 3.77
CA GLU A 115 0.68 5.87 3.47
C GLU A 115 0.16 5.06 4.65
N LYS A 116 -0.33 3.86 4.34
CA LYS A 116 -0.67 2.87 5.34
C LYS A 116 0.60 2.30 5.95
N GLY A 117 0.57 2.09 7.26
CA GLY A 117 1.62 1.33 7.92
C GLY A 117 1.71 -0.09 7.40
N PHE A 118 2.86 -0.71 7.60
CA PHE A 118 3.15 -2.08 7.18
C PHE A 118 3.44 -2.95 8.40
N MET A 119 2.85 -4.15 8.45
CA MET A 119 3.09 -5.12 9.50
C MET A 119 2.93 -6.55 8.96
N ASN A 120 3.86 -7.43 9.28
CA ASN A 120 3.72 -8.87 9.06
C ASN A 120 3.45 -9.57 10.37
N VAL A 121 2.52 -10.53 10.34
CA VAL A 121 2.18 -11.39 11.46
C VAL A 121 2.26 -12.84 11.01
N GLU A 122 2.82 -13.70 11.87
CA GLU A 122 2.77 -15.13 11.69
C GLU A 122 1.83 -15.75 12.74
N LEU A 123 0.84 -16.50 12.27
CA LEU A 123 0.01 -17.37 13.10
C LEU A 123 0.67 -18.75 13.16
N THR A 124 0.91 -19.26 14.35
CA THR A 124 1.55 -20.58 14.54
C THR A 124 0.65 -21.47 15.40
N ALA A 125 0.29 -22.63 14.88
CA ALA A 125 -0.37 -23.69 15.62
C ALA A 125 0.63 -24.79 15.98
N ARG A 126 0.60 -25.27 17.23
CA ARG A 126 1.47 -26.37 17.72
C ARG A 126 0.63 -27.45 18.40
N ALA A 127 0.89 -28.71 18.05
CA ALA A 127 0.29 -29.86 18.71
C ALA A 127 1.18 -31.10 18.55
N ALA A 128 0.80 -32.22 19.14
CA ALA A 128 1.46 -33.49 18.89
C ALA A 128 1.30 -33.88 17.42
N GLY A 129 2.41 -34.16 16.76
CA GLY A 129 2.43 -34.76 15.43
C GLY A 129 2.02 -36.22 15.48
N GLY A 130 2.05 -36.90 14.33
CA GLY A 130 1.72 -38.32 14.29
C GLY A 130 1.57 -38.86 12.87
N HIS A 131 1.13 -40.10 12.79
CA HIS A 131 0.82 -40.74 11.54
C HIS A 131 -0.62 -40.47 11.11
N ALA A 132 -0.85 -40.23 9.83
CA ALA A 132 -2.16 -39.85 9.30
C ALA A 132 -3.25 -40.94 9.47
N SER A 133 -2.85 -42.20 9.74
CA SER A 133 -3.83 -43.28 10.02
C SER A 133 -4.51 -43.22 11.41
N THR A 134 -3.92 -42.43 12.34
CA THR A 134 -4.46 -42.24 13.70
C THR A 134 -4.48 -40.75 14.05
N PRO A 135 -5.28 -39.93 13.34
CA PRO A 135 -5.23 -38.51 13.48
C PRO A 135 -5.83 -38.00 14.80
N ALA A 136 -5.12 -37.07 15.45
CA ALA A 136 -5.71 -36.27 16.51
C ALA A 136 -6.73 -35.28 15.93
N VAL A 137 -7.82 -35.01 16.65
CA VAL A 137 -8.84 -34.02 16.28
C VAL A 137 -8.98 -33.00 17.41
N PRO A 138 -8.76 -31.71 17.17
CA PRO A 138 -8.30 -31.11 15.91
C PRO A 138 -6.82 -31.41 15.62
N SER A 139 -6.48 -31.55 14.33
CA SER A 139 -5.08 -31.61 13.89
C SER A 139 -4.42 -30.22 13.93
N THR A 140 -3.09 -30.17 13.99
CA THR A 140 -2.32 -28.92 13.99
C THR A 140 -2.70 -28.01 12.82
N LEU A 141 -2.75 -28.57 11.62
CA LEU A 141 -3.15 -27.83 10.42
C LEU A 141 -4.63 -27.41 10.48
N GLY A 142 -5.51 -28.27 11.02
CA GLY A 142 -6.92 -27.96 11.19
C GLY A 142 -7.19 -26.83 12.18
N MET A 143 -6.35 -26.68 13.22
CA MET A 143 -6.39 -25.52 14.13
C MET A 143 -5.97 -24.25 13.40
N LEU A 144 -4.88 -24.28 12.66
CA LEU A 144 -4.41 -23.13 11.87
C LEU A 144 -5.45 -22.68 10.85
N CYS A 145 -6.03 -23.63 10.09
CA CYS A 145 -7.05 -23.29 9.08
C CYS A 145 -8.29 -22.61 9.69
N ARG A 146 -8.69 -22.98 10.90
CA ARG A 146 -9.80 -22.29 11.60
C ARG A 146 -9.41 -20.87 11.99
N ALA A 147 -8.25 -20.68 12.63
CA ALA A 147 -7.77 -19.37 13.01
C ALA A 147 -7.67 -18.43 11.79
N VAL A 148 -7.13 -18.94 10.67
CA VAL A 148 -7.07 -18.22 9.40
C VAL A 148 -8.45 -17.82 8.90
N ALA A 149 -9.40 -18.76 8.88
CA ALA A 149 -10.77 -18.51 8.43
C ALA A 149 -11.51 -17.51 9.35
N ASP A 150 -11.24 -17.56 10.65
CA ASP A 150 -11.80 -16.60 11.61
C ASP A 150 -11.21 -15.21 11.41
N CYS A 151 -9.90 -15.08 11.18
CA CYS A 151 -9.28 -13.80 10.81
C CYS A 151 -9.92 -13.21 9.53
N GLU A 152 -10.07 -14.00 8.46
CA GLU A 152 -10.70 -13.53 7.22
C GLU A 152 -12.16 -13.08 7.42
N LYS A 153 -12.89 -13.75 8.29
CA LYS A 153 -14.29 -13.45 8.61
C LYS A 153 -14.42 -12.18 9.45
N HIS A 154 -13.46 -11.91 10.34
CA HIS A 154 -13.47 -10.78 11.25
C HIS A 154 -12.53 -9.67 10.80
N GLN A 155 -12.86 -9.04 9.68
CA GLN A 155 -12.11 -7.93 9.11
C GLN A 155 -12.07 -6.71 10.04
N PHE A 156 -11.01 -5.92 9.94
CA PHE A 156 -10.90 -4.63 10.65
C PHE A 156 -12.06 -3.70 10.31
N LYS A 157 -12.46 -2.89 11.26
CA LYS A 157 -13.52 -1.88 11.06
C LYS A 157 -13.07 -0.84 10.05
N ALA A 158 -13.99 -0.45 9.17
CA ALA A 158 -13.75 0.66 8.26
C ALA A 158 -14.05 2.00 8.96
N HIS A 159 -13.29 3.03 8.62
CA HIS A 159 -13.40 4.39 9.15
C HIS A 159 -13.32 5.42 8.03
N LEU A 160 -14.09 6.50 8.15
CA LEU A 160 -13.95 7.65 7.27
C LEU A 160 -12.76 8.48 7.74
N THR A 161 -11.57 8.11 7.26
CA THR A 161 -10.32 8.81 7.60
C THR A 161 -10.27 10.23 7.04
N ALA A 162 -9.39 11.07 7.58
CA ALA A 162 -9.23 12.45 7.09
C ALA A 162 -8.85 12.51 5.59
N PRO A 163 -7.91 11.69 5.07
CA PRO A 163 -7.62 11.64 3.64
C PRO A 163 -8.82 11.27 2.78
N VAL A 164 -9.59 10.25 3.16
CA VAL A 164 -10.77 9.81 2.41
C VAL A 164 -11.89 10.86 2.46
N ARG A 165 -12.05 11.53 3.60
CA ARG A 165 -12.97 12.67 3.71
C ARG A 165 -12.59 13.80 2.75
N ALA A 166 -11.30 14.16 2.72
CA ALA A 166 -10.80 15.20 1.82
C ALA A 166 -10.98 14.80 0.36
N LEU A 167 -10.73 13.54 0.01
CA LEU A 167 -10.99 13.01 -1.34
C LEU A 167 -12.46 13.22 -1.74
N PHE A 168 -13.42 12.80 -0.91
CA PHE A 168 -14.84 12.96 -1.20
C PHE A 168 -15.28 14.41 -1.29
N GLN A 169 -14.71 15.29 -0.46
CA GLN A 169 -15.00 16.73 -0.52
C GLN A 169 -14.48 17.38 -1.80
N ASN A 170 -13.30 16.97 -2.27
CA ASN A 170 -12.69 17.52 -3.48
C ASN A 170 -13.33 16.96 -4.77
N VAL A 171 -13.67 15.67 -4.80
CA VAL A 171 -14.28 15.02 -5.96
C VAL A 171 -15.79 15.27 -6.03
N GLY A 172 -16.43 15.46 -4.88
CA GLY A 172 -17.89 15.62 -4.75
C GLY A 172 -18.52 16.64 -5.67
N PRO A 173 -18.01 17.86 -5.84
CA PRO A 173 -18.57 18.86 -6.77
C PRO A 173 -18.69 18.40 -8.22
N TYR A 174 -17.85 17.48 -8.64
CA TYR A 174 -17.78 16.95 -10.01
C TYR A 174 -18.56 15.65 -10.19
N ALA A 175 -19.06 15.07 -9.10
CA ALA A 175 -19.79 13.81 -9.12
C ALA A 175 -21.26 14.00 -9.57
N PRO A 176 -21.93 12.94 -10.04
CA PRO A 176 -23.36 12.95 -10.31
C PRO A 176 -24.18 13.37 -9.09
N PHE A 177 -25.37 13.93 -9.31
CA PHE A 177 -26.19 14.53 -8.27
C PHE A 177 -26.33 13.67 -7.00
N GLY A 178 -26.61 12.38 -7.14
CA GLY A 178 -26.77 11.47 -5.99
C GLY A 178 -25.50 11.36 -5.13
N LEU A 179 -24.32 11.17 -5.76
CA LEU A 179 -23.04 11.11 -5.07
C LEU A 179 -22.65 12.47 -4.50
N ARG A 180 -22.91 13.56 -5.23
CA ARG A 180 -22.70 14.92 -4.77
C ARG A 180 -23.50 15.23 -3.52
N LEU A 181 -24.77 14.80 -3.46
CA LEU A 181 -25.59 14.94 -2.26
C LEU A 181 -24.98 14.23 -1.05
N VAL A 182 -24.48 13.01 -1.23
CA VAL A 182 -23.80 12.23 -0.18
C VAL A 182 -22.52 12.91 0.26
N PHE A 183 -21.64 13.28 -0.68
CA PHE A 183 -20.33 13.85 -0.37
C PHE A 183 -20.40 15.26 0.22
N ALA A 184 -21.40 16.06 -0.17
CA ALA A 184 -21.66 17.37 0.44
C ALA A 184 -22.20 17.27 1.87
N ASN A 185 -22.78 16.13 2.24
CA ASN A 185 -23.39 15.91 3.55
C ASN A 185 -22.70 14.79 4.34
N LEU A 186 -21.37 14.78 4.34
CA LEU A 186 -20.58 13.77 5.08
C LEU A 186 -20.82 13.80 6.60
N TRP A 187 -21.36 14.87 7.13
CA TRP A 187 -21.81 14.92 8.53
C TRP A 187 -22.98 13.97 8.79
N LEU A 188 -23.85 13.76 7.80
CA LEU A 188 -25.02 12.87 7.88
C LEU A 188 -24.67 11.45 7.38
N PHE A 189 -24.06 11.36 6.20
CA PHE A 189 -23.77 10.08 5.53
C PHE A 189 -22.42 9.45 5.93
N GLY A 190 -21.53 10.23 6.54
CA GLY A 190 -20.20 9.78 6.94
C GLY A 190 -20.19 8.51 7.79
N PRO A 191 -21.08 8.29 8.75
CA PRO A 191 -21.16 7.05 9.51
C PRO A 191 -21.57 5.82 8.69
N LEU A 192 -22.30 6.01 7.59
CA LEU A 192 -22.78 4.93 6.72
C LEU A 192 -21.75 4.49 5.66
N LEU A 193 -20.89 5.42 5.21
CA LEU A 193 -19.91 5.14 4.16
C LEU A 193 -18.93 4.02 4.53
N PRO A 194 -18.32 3.98 5.72
CA PRO A 194 -17.45 2.88 6.13
C PRO A 194 -18.20 1.53 6.16
N LEU A 195 -19.43 1.53 6.60
CA LEU A 195 -20.25 0.30 6.65
C LEU A 195 -20.51 -0.26 5.24
N LEU A 196 -20.84 0.62 4.29
CA LEU A 196 -21.04 0.23 2.89
C LEU A 196 -19.72 -0.20 2.22
N ALA A 197 -18.66 0.60 2.36
CA ALA A 197 -17.34 0.30 1.82
C ALA A 197 -16.76 -1.00 2.39
N GLY A 198 -16.96 -1.25 3.68
CA GLY A 198 -16.55 -2.49 4.33
C GLY A 198 -17.24 -3.74 3.76
N ARG A 199 -18.49 -3.61 3.30
CA ARG A 199 -19.24 -4.71 2.67
C ARG A 199 -18.92 -4.88 1.19
N LEU A 200 -18.73 -3.78 0.47
CA LEU A 200 -18.46 -3.82 -0.97
C LEU A 200 -17.03 -4.26 -1.29
N GLY A 201 -16.08 -4.10 -0.34
CA GLY A 201 -14.67 -4.42 -0.58
C GLY A 201 -14.02 -3.46 -1.59
N GLY A 202 -13.03 -3.97 -2.34
CA GLY A 202 -12.31 -3.22 -3.36
C GLY A 202 -11.44 -2.08 -2.80
N GLU A 203 -11.02 -1.19 -3.67
CA GLU A 203 -10.10 -0.09 -3.34
C GLU A 203 -10.66 0.85 -2.28
N LEU A 204 -11.94 1.22 -2.40
CA LEU A 204 -12.59 2.10 -1.42
C LEU A 204 -12.61 1.47 -0.02
N GLY A 205 -12.93 0.18 0.07
CA GLY A 205 -12.86 -0.55 1.33
C GLY A 205 -11.44 -0.60 1.89
N ALA A 206 -10.45 -0.81 1.02
CA ALA A 206 -9.05 -0.80 1.39
C ALA A 206 -8.57 0.57 1.89
N MET A 207 -9.03 1.68 1.32
CA MET A 207 -8.69 3.03 1.78
C MET A 207 -9.26 3.38 3.17
N MET A 208 -10.32 2.69 3.60
CA MET A 208 -11.08 3.04 4.81
C MET A 208 -10.78 2.14 6.00
N ARG A 209 -10.02 1.06 5.83
CA ARG A 209 -9.69 0.12 6.92
C ARG A 209 -8.29 -0.44 6.80
N THR A 210 -7.78 -0.97 7.91
CA THR A 210 -6.63 -1.86 7.90
C THR A 210 -6.98 -3.09 7.07
N THR A 211 -6.16 -3.39 6.07
CA THR A 211 -6.34 -4.57 5.23
C THR A 211 -5.48 -5.71 5.70
N MET A 212 -5.99 -6.92 5.56
CA MET A 212 -5.36 -8.15 5.98
C MET A 212 -5.34 -9.12 4.79
N ALA A 213 -4.15 -9.56 4.41
CA ALA A 213 -3.93 -10.51 3.35
C ALA A 213 -3.15 -11.73 3.88
N LEU A 214 -3.76 -12.91 3.78
CA LEU A 214 -3.06 -14.16 4.03
C LEU A 214 -2.22 -14.49 2.79
N THR A 215 -0.91 -14.58 2.97
CA THR A 215 0.01 -14.69 1.84
C THR A 215 0.80 -15.99 1.83
N THR A 216 1.02 -16.60 2.97
CA THR A 216 1.75 -17.87 3.08
C THR A 216 1.05 -18.84 4.04
N ALA A 217 1.18 -20.14 3.77
CA ALA A 217 0.78 -21.18 4.69
C ALA A 217 1.73 -22.37 4.59
N GLN A 218 2.09 -22.95 5.71
CA GLN A 218 3.00 -24.08 5.81
C GLN A 218 2.46 -25.13 6.78
N GLY A 219 2.71 -26.40 6.46
CA GLY A 219 2.35 -27.53 7.28
C GLY A 219 3.31 -28.70 7.06
N SER A 220 2.81 -29.94 7.03
CA SER A 220 3.64 -31.10 6.72
C SER A 220 4.10 -31.11 5.26
N LYS A 221 5.34 -31.50 5.03
CA LYS A 221 5.87 -31.79 3.69
C LYS A 221 5.43 -33.15 3.15
N GLN A 222 4.90 -34.02 4.02
CA GLN A 222 4.47 -35.38 3.70
C GLN A 222 2.98 -35.55 3.98
N ILE A 223 2.25 -36.11 3.03
CA ILE A 223 0.80 -36.25 3.14
C ILE A 223 0.35 -37.24 4.23
N ASN A 224 1.20 -38.17 4.59
CA ASN A 224 0.93 -39.21 5.61
C ASN A 224 1.44 -38.85 7.01
N VAL A 225 1.91 -37.62 7.23
CA VAL A 225 2.46 -37.13 8.51
C VAL A 225 1.69 -35.93 9.01
N LEU A 226 1.20 -35.99 10.25
CA LEU A 226 0.63 -34.85 10.94
C LEU A 226 1.76 -33.94 11.45
N PRO A 227 1.78 -32.66 11.08
CA PRO A 227 2.84 -31.75 11.53
C PRO A 227 2.70 -31.45 13.03
N THR A 228 3.83 -31.27 13.70
CA THR A 228 3.88 -30.75 15.08
C THR A 228 3.67 -29.24 15.12
N GLU A 229 3.95 -28.57 14.01
CA GLU A 229 3.79 -27.13 13.83
C GLU A 229 3.23 -26.84 12.44
N ALA A 230 2.35 -25.84 12.36
CA ALA A 230 1.86 -25.28 11.13
C ALA A 230 1.80 -23.75 11.29
N SER A 231 2.14 -23.00 10.24
CA SER A 231 2.13 -21.55 10.28
C SER A 231 1.47 -20.91 9.05
N ALA A 232 0.96 -19.70 9.23
CA ALA A 232 0.41 -18.87 8.16
C ALA A 232 0.87 -17.42 8.33
N GLY A 233 1.33 -16.82 7.24
CA GLY A 233 1.76 -15.43 7.20
C GLY A 233 0.63 -14.51 6.76
N ILE A 234 0.45 -13.42 7.50
CA ILE A 234 -0.51 -12.36 7.25
C ILE A 234 0.24 -11.06 7.01
N ASN A 235 0.01 -10.42 5.87
CA ASN A 235 0.43 -9.05 5.61
C ASN A 235 -0.70 -8.09 5.98
N LEU A 236 -0.41 -7.14 6.84
CA LEU A 236 -1.32 -6.07 7.26
C LEU A 236 -0.86 -4.73 6.66
N ARG A 237 -1.82 -3.97 6.13
CA ARG A 237 -1.62 -2.56 5.77
C ARG A 237 -2.47 -1.72 6.70
N LEU A 238 -1.83 -1.12 7.69
CA LEU A 238 -2.46 -0.40 8.79
C LEU A 238 -2.96 0.97 8.32
N VAL A 239 -4.24 1.24 8.50
CA VAL A 239 -4.75 2.61 8.36
C VAL A 239 -4.22 3.48 9.49
N ASN A 240 -4.09 4.77 9.28
CA ASN A 240 -3.49 5.73 10.23
C ASN A 240 -4.19 5.87 11.60
N LEU A 241 -5.27 5.12 11.83
CA LEU A 241 -5.97 5.02 13.11
C LEU A 241 -5.61 3.76 13.90
N ASP A 242 -4.93 2.82 13.27
CA ASP A 242 -4.50 1.57 13.89
C ASP A 242 -3.00 1.59 14.14
N THR A 243 -2.59 0.99 15.26
CA THR A 243 -1.19 0.76 15.60
C THR A 243 -0.86 -0.73 15.49
N PRO A 244 0.43 -1.12 15.43
CA PRO A 244 0.81 -2.53 15.50
C PRO A 244 0.21 -3.25 16.69
N GLU A 245 0.13 -2.59 17.85
CA GLU A 245 -0.43 -3.16 19.08
C GLU A 245 -1.94 -3.39 18.97
N SER A 246 -2.70 -2.41 18.43
CA SER A 246 -4.14 -2.55 18.21
C SER A 246 -4.46 -3.63 17.19
N ALA A 247 -3.65 -3.72 16.13
CA ALA A 247 -3.80 -4.75 15.11
C ALA A 247 -3.49 -6.16 15.66
N ALA A 248 -2.42 -6.30 16.43
CA ALA A 248 -2.10 -7.56 17.10
C ALA A 248 -3.19 -7.96 18.11
N GLN A 249 -3.77 -7.00 18.83
CA GLN A 249 -4.88 -7.28 19.75
C GLN A 249 -6.12 -7.74 19.02
N HIS A 250 -6.49 -7.09 17.91
CA HIS A 250 -7.61 -7.54 17.08
C HIS A 250 -7.47 -9.01 16.66
N LEU A 251 -6.26 -9.40 16.19
CA LEU A 251 -6.00 -10.80 15.79
C LEU A 251 -6.05 -11.79 16.96
N LYS A 252 -5.73 -11.34 18.18
CA LYS A 252 -5.83 -12.19 19.39
C LYS A 252 -7.28 -12.36 19.87
N ASP A 253 -8.13 -11.39 19.58
CA ASP A 253 -9.54 -11.38 20.02
C ASP A 253 -10.44 -12.19 19.08
N VAL A 254 -9.95 -12.56 17.92
CA VAL A 254 -10.60 -13.39 16.91
C VAL A 254 -10.30 -14.87 17.11
#